data_965fa650ddd24656e229cb8de169aa84
#
_entry.id   965fa650ddd24656e229cb8de169aa84
#
_cell.length_a   1.000
_cell.length_b   1.000
_cell.length_c   1.000
_cell.angle_alpha   90.00
_cell.angle_beta   90.00
_cell.angle_gamma   90.00
#
_symmetry.space_group_name_H-M   'P 1'
#
loop_
_entity.id
_entity.type
_entity.pdbx_description
1 polymer ?
#
loop_
_entity_poly.entity_id
_entity_poly.type
_entity_poly.pdbx_seq_one_letter_code
_entity_poly.pdbx_strand_id
1 'polypeptide(L)'
;MKKILAGACLFGLLLSACTPAAEPGDDGTLHILATTYPVYLFTTAVAEGAEDVEVSLLVNQPTSCLHDYTLTVSDMRAIEKADVLVMNGAGLEDFMGDALAASDAAVIDCSEGIELLPALGHEGHDHDTEYDPHIWMCEESALVMMNNILHGLGALDEKNLDCYRENAAAAAALVPEDDARMENLACPYLITFHDGFQYFALDNGLNLLKSIEEEE
;
A
#
# COMPACT_ATOMS: atom_id res chain seq x y z
N MET A 1 -13.95 -61.64 34.20
CA MET A 1 -14.28 -60.86 32.97
C MET A 1 -13.91 -59.41 33.25
N LYS A 2 -12.73 -58.98 32.79
CA LYS A 2 -12.21 -57.61 32.97
C LYS A 2 -12.56 -56.79 31.73
N LYS A 3 -13.35 -55.74 31.89
CA LYS A 3 -13.64 -54.76 30.82
C LYS A 3 -12.53 -53.70 30.84
N ILE A 4 -11.78 -53.61 29.74
CA ILE A 4 -10.80 -52.57 29.47
C ILE A 4 -11.53 -51.42 28.81
N LEU A 5 -11.51 -50.23 29.45
CA LEU A 5 -11.99 -48.97 28.88
C LEU A 5 -10.83 -48.33 28.13
N ALA A 6 -10.93 -48.22 26.80
CA ALA A 6 -9.99 -47.50 25.98
C ALA A 6 -10.39 -46.02 25.94
N GLY A 7 -9.61 -45.17 26.58
CA GLY A 7 -9.74 -43.72 26.46
C GLY A 7 -9.06 -43.22 25.19
N ALA A 8 -9.81 -42.65 24.26
CA ALA A 8 -9.30 -42.00 23.10
C ALA A 8 -8.89 -40.55 23.47
N CYS A 9 -7.60 -40.28 23.55
CA CYS A 9 -7.07 -38.93 23.62
C CYS A 9 -7.13 -38.31 22.22
N LEU A 10 -8.04 -37.36 22.03
CA LEU A 10 -8.12 -36.52 20.84
C LEU A 10 -7.03 -35.45 20.93
N PHE A 11 -5.91 -35.66 20.25
CA PHE A 11 -4.82 -34.71 20.15
C PHE A 11 -5.21 -33.69 19.07
N GLY A 12 -5.67 -32.50 19.48
CA GLY A 12 -5.93 -31.38 18.62
C GLY A 12 -4.60 -30.83 18.08
N LEU A 13 -4.31 -31.07 16.80
CA LEU A 13 -3.24 -30.37 16.07
C LEU A 13 -3.69 -28.93 15.84
N LEU A 14 -3.17 -28.01 16.65
CA LEU A 14 -3.13 -26.60 16.31
C LEU A 14 -2.12 -26.43 15.15
N LEU A 15 -2.61 -26.33 13.94
CA LEU A 15 -1.84 -25.85 12.80
C LEU A 15 -1.64 -24.34 13.01
N SER A 16 -0.54 -23.97 13.67
CA SER A 16 0.00 -22.63 13.54
C SER A 16 0.39 -22.48 12.08
N ALA A 17 -0.31 -21.65 11.34
CA ALA A 17 0.15 -21.17 10.06
C ALA A 17 1.37 -20.27 10.34
N CYS A 18 2.58 -20.85 10.27
CA CYS A 18 3.79 -20.06 10.14
C CYS A 18 3.73 -19.44 8.74
N THR A 19 3.47 -18.14 8.66
CA THR A 19 3.84 -17.37 7.48
C THR A 19 5.36 -17.51 7.35
N PRO A 20 5.91 -18.00 6.23
CA PRO A 20 7.36 -18.03 6.08
C PRO A 20 7.88 -16.61 6.15
N ALA A 21 8.87 -16.35 7.00
CA ALA A 21 9.62 -15.11 6.95
C ALA A 21 10.25 -15.01 5.56
N ALA A 22 10.22 -13.82 4.94
CA ALA A 22 10.96 -13.59 3.71
C ALA A 22 12.45 -13.86 3.99
N GLU A 23 13.07 -14.70 3.18
CA GLU A 23 14.52 -14.89 3.26
C GLU A 23 15.17 -13.68 2.58
N PRO A 24 16.19 -13.03 3.18
CA PRO A 24 16.94 -11.97 2.50
C PRO A 24 17.49 -12.46 1.16
N GLY A 25 17.61 -11.55 0.19
CA GLY A 25 18.26 -11.85 -1.09
C GLY A 25 19.64 -12.49 -0.92
N ASP A 26 20.23 -13.01 -2.01
CA ASP A 26 21.52 -13.74 -2.01
C ASP A 26 22.70 -12.94 -1.38
N ASP A 27 22.58 -11.61 -1.26
CA ASP A 27 23.56 -10.72 -0.65
C ASP A 27 23.27 -10.38 0.84
N GLY A 28 22.19 -10.92 1.41
CA GLY A 28 21.76 -10.69 2.78
C GLY A 28 20.95 -9.41 2.99
N THR A 29 20.62 -8.70 1.90
CA THR A 29 19.84 -7.46 1.91
C THR A 29 18.36 -7.78 1.63
N LEU A 30 17.45 -7.18 2.40
CA LEU A 30 16.02 -7.22 2.12
C LEU A 30 15.67 -6.18 1.05
N HIS A 31 15.31 -6.65 -0.15
CA HIS A 31 14.95 -5.79 -1.27
C HIS A 31 13.44 -5.52 -1.27
N ILE A 32 13.08 -4.29 -0.95
CA ILE A 32 11.70 -3.81 -0.91
C ILE A 32 11.43 -2.99 -2.18
N LEU A 33 10.41 -3.37 -2.94
CA LEU A 33 9.97 -2.67 -4.13
C LEU A 33 8.60 -2.03 -3.88
N ALA A 34 8.58 -0.71 -3.78
CA ALA A 34 7.34 0.07 -3.70
C ALA A 34 6.82 0.38 -5.10
N THR A 35 5.54 0.18 -5.33
CA THR A 35 4.94 0.27 -6.67
C THR A 35 4.86 1.69 -7.18
N THR A 36 4.42 2.63 -6.34
CA THR A 36 4.13 4.03 -6.69
C THR A 36 4.92 5.01 -5.84
N TYR A 37 5.02 6.25 -6.28
CA TYR A 37 5.80 7.26 -5.57
C TYR A 37 5.28 7.55 -4.15
N PRO A 38 3.97 7.70 -3.88
CA PRO A 38 3.47 7.86 -2.50
C PRO A 38 3.85 6.68 -1.61
N VAL A 39 3.65 5.45 -2.10
CA VAL A 39 4.01 4.23 -1.36
C VAL A 39 5.52 4.16 -1.11
N TYR A 40 6.34 4.55 -2.10
CA TYR A 40 7.79 4.63 -1.94
C TYR A 40 8.20 5.61 -0.83
N LEU A 41 7.56 6.79 -0.76
CA LEU A 41 7.84 7.77 0.30
C LEU A 41 7.50 7.21 1.69
N PHE A 42 6.33 6.60 1.84
CA PHE A 42 5.91 6.01 3.12
C PHE A 42 6.81 4.83 3.51
N THR A 43 7.12 3.95 2.56
CA THR A 43 8.01 2.81 2.80
C THR A 43 9.40 3.26 3.20
N THR A 44 9.96 4.26 2.50
CA THR A 44 11.27 4.84 2.82
C THR A 44 11.24 5.48 4.21
N ALA A 45 10.18 6.21 4.56
CA ALA A 45 10.05 6.82 5.88
C ALA A 45 10.01 5.77 7.00
N VAL A 46 9.29 4.66 6.81
CA VAL A 46 9.22 3.57 7.80
C VAL A 46 10.53 2.80 7.89
N ALA A 47 11.22 2.58 6.76
CA ALA A 47 12.43 1.75 6.69
C ALA A 47 13.74 2.55 6.86
N GLU A 48 13.68 3.87 7.12
CA GLU A 48 14.88 4.71 7.24
C GLU A 48 15.83 4.18 8.32
N GLY A 49 17.09 3.98 7.96
CA GLY A 49 18.14 3.51 8.87
C GLY A 49 18.05 2.05 9.30
N ALA A 50 17.11 1.26 8.75
CA ALA A 50 17.08 -0.17 8.97
C ALA A 50 18.32 -0.87 8.39
N GLU A 51 18.84 -1.88 9.10
CA GLU A 51 20.05 -2.60 8.72
C GLU A 51 19.76 -3.60 7.58
N ASP A 52 20.59 -3.61 6.54
CA ASP A 52 20.49 -4.53 5.41
C ASP A 52 19.11 -4.47 4.72
N VAL A 53 18.58 -3.27 4.49
CA VAL A 53 17.30 -3.02 3.80
C VAL A 53 17.52 -2.03 2.67
N GLU A 54 17.00 -2.35 1.49
CA GLU A 54 17.00 -1.47 0.32
C GLU A 54 15.57 -1.25 -0.17
N VAL A 55 15.16 0.02 -0.28
CA VAL A 55 13.84 0.40 -0.81
C VAL A 55 14.03 1.01 -2.20
N SER A 56 13.31 0.47 -3.18
CA SER A 56 13.31 0.95 -4.56
C SER A 56 11.90 1.25 -5.05
N LEU A 57 11.81 2.05 -6.12
CA LEU A 57 10.56 2.47 -6.74
C LEU A 57 10.38 1.77 -8.09
N LEU A 58 9.25 1.10 -8.29
CA LEU A 58 8.92 0.41 -9.53
C LEU A 58 8.61 1.42 -10.65
N VAL A 59 7.55 2.21 -10.49
CA VAL A 59 7.15 3.21 -11.50
C VAL A 59 7.95 4.49 -11.31
N ASN A 60 9.14 4.51 -11.92
CA ASN A 60 10.10 5.62 -11.82
C ASN A 60 10.11 6.49 -13.07
N GLN A 61 9.03 6.54 -13.83
CA GLN A 61 8.89 7.37 -15.02
C GLN A 61 7.72 8.34 -14.84
N PRO A 62 7.82 9.56 -15.40
CA PRO A 62 6.67 10.44 -15.45
C PRO A 62 5.56 9.74 -16.26
N THR A 63 4.44 9.51 -15.62
CA THR A 63 3.23 8.99 -16.26
C THR A 63 2.07 9.90 -15.91
N SER A 64 1.20 10.16 -16.87
CA SER A 64 -0.01 10.94 -16.65
C SER A 64 -1.05 10.16 -15.87
N CYS A 65 -1.10 8.83 -16.09
CA CYS A 65 -2.02 7.93 -15.44
C CYS A 65 -1.33 6.58 -15.15
N LEU A 66 -1.48 6.06 -13.92
CA LEU A 66 -0.94 4.77 -13.56
C LEU A 66 -1.78 3.60 -14.10
N HIS A 67 -3.08 3.83 -14.34
CA HIS A 67 -3.97 2.81 -14.88
C HIS A 67 -3.56 2.31 -16.27
N ASP A 68 -2.92 3.18 -17.07
CA ASP A 68 -2.42 2.85 -18.42
C ASP A 68 -0.95 2.41 -18.42
N TYR A 69 -0.35 2.24 -17.24
CA TYR A 69 1.06 1.87 -17.16
C TYR A 69 1.30 0.46 -17.68
N THR A 70 2.24 0.32 -18.59
CA THR A 70 2.65 -0.98 -19.11
C THR A 70 4.03 -1.33 -18.56
N LEU A 71 4.13 -2.49 -17.90
CA LEU A 71 5.38 -2.97 -17.33
C LEU A 71 6.46 -3.14 -18.42
N THR A 72 7.61 -2.54 -18.17
CA THR A 72 8.80 -2.72 -19.00
C THR A 72 9.57 -3.98 -18.60
N VAL A 73 10.53 -4.39 -19.44
CA VAL A 73 11.45 -5.49 -19.08
C VAL A 73 12.28 -5.15 -17.83
N SER A 74 12.54 -3.87 -17.59
CA SER A 74 13.24 -3.42 -16.37
C SER A 74 12.39 -3.64 -15.13
N ASP A 75 11.09 -3.34 -15.22
CA ASP A 75 10.15 -3.48 -14.11
C ASP A 75 9.95 -4.96 -13.76
N MET A 76 9.81 -5.82 -14.76
CA MET A 76 9.74 -7.27 -14.56
C MET A 76 10.97 -7.82 -13.83
N ARG A 77 12.17 -7.30 -14.14
CA ARG A 77 13.40 -7.68 -13.43
C ARG A 77 13.47 -7.13 -12.00
N ALA A 78 12.89 -5.96 -11.77
CA ALA A 78 12.80 -5.40 -10.42
C ALA A 78 11.85 -6.23 -9.56
N ILE A 79 10.70 -6.62 -10.10
CA ILE A 79 9.72 -7.49 -9.44
C ILE A 79 10.33 -8.88 -9.12
N GLU A 80 11.07 -9.47 -10.08
CA GLU A 80 11.74 -10.78 -9.90
C GLU A 80 12.78 -10.76 -8.77
N LYS A 81 13.40 -9.60 -8.49
CA LYS A 81 14.46 -9.46 -7.48
C LYS A 81 13.93 -9.02 -6.12
N ALA A 82 12.70 -8.57 -6.06
CA ALA A 82 12.11 -8.08 -4.82
C ALA A 82 11.79 -9.23 -3.87
N ASP A 83 12.17 -9.08 -2.61
CA ASP A 83 11.72 -9.96 -1.51
C ASP A 83 10.33 -9.52 -1.02
N VAL A 84 10.05 -8.21 -1.10
CA VAL A 84 8.79 -7.59 -0.67
C VAL A 84 8.29 -6.60 -1.72
N LEU A 85 7.03 -6.72 -2.10
CA LEU A 85 6.30 -5.74 -2.89
C LEU A 85 5.37 -4.95 -1.97
N VAL A 86 5.53 -3.64 -1.93
CA VAL A 86 4.63 -2.75 -1.20
C VAL A 86 3.75 -2.03 -2.21
N MET A 87 2.44 -2.32 -2.15
CA MET A 87 1.45 -1.84 -3.10
C MET A 87 0.56 -0.78 -2.46
N ASN A 88 0.08 0.16 -3.28
CA ASN A 88 -0.98 1.07 -2.85
C ASN A 88 -2.25 0.29 -2.51
N GLY A 89 -2.61 -0.68 -3.32
CA GLY A 89 -3.88 -1.39 -3.25
C GLY A 89 -5.02 -0.61 -3.87
N ALA A 90 -6.25 -0.94 -3.47
CA ALA A 90 -7.48 -0.34 -4.00
C ALA A 90 -7.61 -0.41 -5.54
N GLY A 91 -6.98 -1.42 -6.18
CA GLY A 91 -7.02 -1.65 -7.63
C GLY A 91 -6.01 -0.81 -8.45
N LEU A 92 -5.18 0.03 -7.82
CA LEU A 92 -4.23 0.88 -8.56
C LEU A 92 -3.22 0.05 -9.37
N GLU A 93 -2.83 -1.11 -8.88
CA GLU A 93 -1.84 -1.99 -9.51
C GLU A 93 -2.45 -3.14 -10.34
N ASP A 94 -3.68 -3.00 -10.82
CA ASP A 94 -4.33 -4.04 -11.65
C ASP A 94 -3.52 -4.38 -12.90
N PHE A 95 -2.75 -3.41 -13.43
CA PHE A 95 -1.80 -3.60 -14.54
C PHE A 95 -0.67 -4.63 -14.22
N MET A 96 -0.46 -4.96 -12.94
CA MET A 96 0.59 -5.89 -12.49
C MET A 96 0.10 -7.33 -12.29
N GLY A 97 -1.18 -7.64 -12.48
CA GLY A 97 -1.79 -8.91 -12.04
C GLY A 97 -1.02 -10.16 -12.46
N ASP A 98 -0.59 -10.26 -13.72
CA ASP A 98 0.20 -11.39 -14.23
C ASP A 98 1.61 -11.44 -13.62
N ALA A 99 2.23 -10.28 -13.39
CA ALA A 99 3.57 -10.19 -12.80
C ALA A 99 3.54 -10.58 -11.32
N LEU A 100 2.53 -10.13 -10.59
CA LEU A 100 2.30 -10.51 -9.18
C LEU A 100 2.07 -12.01 -9.05
N ALA A 101 1.24 -12.60 -9.92
CA ALA A 101 0.95 -14.03 -9.91
C ALA A 101 2.19 -14.90 -10.19
N ALA A 102 3.22 -14.35 -10.83
CA ALA A 102 4.47 -15.02 -11.16
C ALA A 102 5.61 -14.70 -10.16
N SER A 103 5.41 -13.80 -9.22
CA SER A 103 6.40 -13.40 -8.22
C SER A 103 6.29 -14.25 -6.96
N ASP A 104 7.43 -14.57 -6.34
CA ASP A 104 7.51 -15.19 -5.00
C ASP A 104 7.63 -14.15 -3.87
N ALA A 105 7.67 -12.85 -4.19
CA ALA A 105 7.78 -11.76 -3.21
C ALA A 105 6.58 -11.72 -2.26
N ALA A 106 6.84 -11.40 -1.00
CA ALA A 106 5.77 -11.09 -0.05
C ALA A 106 5.07 -9.79 -0.46
N VAL A 107 3.75 -9.73 -0.35
CA VAL A 107 2.97 -8.54 -0.73
C VAL A 107 2.44 -7.86 0.52
N ILE A 108 2.64 -6.54 0.59
CA ILE A 108 2.03 -5.64 1.56
C ILE A 108 1.05 -4.74 0.80
N ASP A 109 -0.24 -4.91 1.06
CA ASP A 109 -1.31 -4.05 0.54
C ASP A 109 -1.57 -2.91 1.52
N CYS A 110 -1.24 -1.68 1.11
CA CYS A 110 -1.40 -0.50 1.95
C CYS A 110 -2.87 -0.10 2.15
N SER A 111 -3.80 -0.57 1.33
CA SER A 111 -5.23 -0.23 1.41
C SER A 111 -6.01 -1.03 2.45
N GLU A 112 -5.40 -2.05 3.06
CA GLU A 112 -6.08 -2.90 4.04
C GLU A 112 -6.68 -2.07 5.19
N GLY A 113 -7.99 -2.24 5.42
CA GLY A 113 -8.72 -1.55 6.50
C GLY A 113 -9.12 -0.10 6.20
N ILE A 114 -8.82 0.44 5.02
CA ILE A 114 -9.28 1.76 4.58
C ILE A 114 -10.69 1.64 4.00
N GLU A 115 -11.59 2.56 4.39
CA GLU A 115 -12.90 2.69 3.76
C GLU A 115 -12.74 3.34 2.38
N LEU A 116 -12.91 2.53 1.32
CA LEU A 116 -12.70 2.98 -0.04
C LEU A 116 -13.90 3.77 -0.57
N LEU A 117 -13.62 4.89 -1.24
CA LEU A 117 -14.62 5.68 -1.96
C LEU A 117 -14.87 5.04 -3.35
N PRO A 118 -16.12 5.02 -3.83
CA PRO A 118 -16.40 4.59 -5.19
C PRO A 118 -15.69 5.49 -6.20
N ALA A 119 -15.18 4.92 -7.29
CA ALA A 119 -14.64 5.70 -8.39
C ALA A 119 -15.73 6.62 -8.96
N LEU A 120 -15.37 7.85 -9.30
CA LEU A 120 -16.27 8.75 -10.01
C LEU A 120 -16.34 8.27 -11.45
N GLY A 121 -17.44 7.59 -11.81
CA GLY A 121 -17.64 7.13 -13.19
C GLY A 121 -17.76 8.32 -14.14
N HIS A 122 -16.90 8.40 -15.14
CA HIS A 122 -17.08 9.27 -16.29
C HIS A 122 -17.85 8.54 -17.38
N GLU A 123 -18.87 9.20 -17.97
CA GLU A 123 -19.57 8.64 -19.13
C GLU A 123 -18.57 8.54 -20.30
N GLY A 124 -18.04 7.33 -20.55
CA GLY A 124 -17.21 7.05 -21.72
C GLY A 124 -15.85 6.42 -21.45
N HIS A 125 -15.39 6.35 -20.22
CA HIS A 125 -14.17 5.62 -19.84
C HIS A 125 -14.53 4.43 -18.98
N ASP A 126 -14.22 3.22 -19.46
CA ASP A 126 -14.19 1.99 -18.66
C ASP A 126 -12.95 2.07 -17.75
N HIS A 127 -13.07 2.80 -16.62
CA HIS A 127 -12.14 2.58 -15.52
C HIS A 127 -12.52 1.25 -14.88
N ASP A 128 -11.68 0.26 -15.04
CA ASP A 128 -11.86 -1.09 -14.51
C ASP A 128 -11.85 -1.15 -12.98
N THR A 129 -11.60 -0.03 -12.29
CA THR A 129 -11.56 0.03 -10.83
C THR A 129 -12.91 0.43 -10.25
N GLU A 130 -13.42 -0.39 -9.32
CA GLU A 130 -14.65 -0.11 -8.58
C GLU A 130 -14.51 1.07 -7.62
N TYR A 131 -13.28 1.35 -7.16
CA TYR A 131 -12.95 2.33 -6.13
C TYR A 131 -11.91 3.35 -6.61
N ASP A 132 -11.94 4.55 -6.00
CA ASP A 132 -10.90 5.55 -6.16
C ASP A 132 -9.62 5.10 -5.43
N PRO A 133 -8.50 4.86 -6.13
CA PRO A 133 -7.29 4.34 -5.52
C PRO A 133 -6.40 5.42 -4.87
N HIS A 134 -6.77 6.70 -4.94
CA HIS A 134 -5.94 7.83 -4.47
C HIS A 134 -6.01 8.02 -2.95
N ILE A 135 -5.95 6.92 -2.21
CA ILE A 135 -6.13 6.85 -0.75
C ILE A 135 -5.11 7.68 0.03
N TRP A 136 -3.90 7.88 -0.52
CA TRP A 136 -2.84 8.68 0.12
C TRP A 136 -3.14 10.18 0.22
N MET A 137 -4.22 10.65 -0.42
CA MET A 137 -4.65 12.05 -0.43
C MET A 137 -5.44 12.46 0.82
N CYS A 138 -5.63 11.55 1.78
CA CYS A 138 -6.28 11.77 3.07
C CYS A 138 -5.30 11.44 4.21
N GLU A 139 -5.28 12.27 5.24
CA GLU A 139 -4.36 12.10 6.37
C GLU A 139 -4.60 10.79 7.13
N GLU A 140 -5.86 10.47 7.42
CA GLU A 140 -6.23 9.23 8.12
C GLU A 140 -5.80 8.00 7.32
N SER A 141 -6.04 7.98 6.01
CA SER A 141 -5.63 6.89 5.14
C SER A 141 -4.11 6.77 5.05
N ALA A 142 -3.38 7.88 4.96
CA ALA A 142 -1.92 7.87 4.94
C ALA A 142 -1.34 7.25 6.21
N LEU A 143 -1.94 7.52 7.39
CA LEU A 143 -1.55 6.89 8.65
C LEU A 143 -1.82 5.37 8.64
N VAL A 144 -2.97 4.94 8.11
CA VAL A 144 -3.28 3.51 7.95
C VAL A 144 -2.29 2.85 7.00
N MET A 145 -1.97 3.46 5.85
CA MET A 145 -0.98 2.97 4.90
C MET A 145 0.40 2.75 5.57
N MET A 146 0.90 3.74 6.30
CA MET A 146 2.17 3.63 7.03
C MET A 146 2.14 2.53 8.09
N ASN A 147 1.00 2.36 8.77
CA ASN A 147 0.82 1.29 9.75
C ASN A 147 0.80 -0.11 9.10
N ASN A 148 0.19 -0.26 7.92
CA ASN A 148 0.20 -1.51 7.17
C ASN A 148 1.63 -1.85 6.71
N ILE A 149 2.41 -0.87 6.26
CA ILE A 149 3.83 -1.03 5.93
C ILE A 149 4.62 -1.48 7.17
N LEU A 150 4.46 -0.80 8.31
CA LEU A 150 5.11 -1.17 9.57
C LEU A 150 4.81 -2.62 9.94
N HIS A 151 3.54 -3.02 9.91
CA HIS A 151 3.15 -4.38 10.29
C HIS A 151 3.65 -5.43 9.32
N GLY A 152 3.56 -5.16 8.02
CA GLY A 152 4.06 -6.05 6.99
C GLY A 152 5.57 -6.26 7.08
N LEU A 153 6.34 -5.18 7.11
CA LEU A 153 7.80 -5.25 7.24
C LEU A 153 8.23 -5.88 8.57
N GLY A 154 7.57 -5.50 9.68
CA GLY A 154 7.89 -6.06 10.99
C GLY A 154 7.62 -7.55 11.13
N ALA A 155 6.68 -8.11 10.34
CA ALA A 155 6.41 -9.54 10.29
C ALA A 155 7.45 -10.31 9.46
N LEU A 156 8.08 -9.65 8.47
CA LEU A 156 9.06 -10.24 7.56
C LEU A 156 10.50 -10.05 8.06
N ASP A 157 10.77 -8.96 8.77
CA ASP A 157 12.10 -8.55 9.24
C ASP A 157 12.06 -8.13 10.72
N GLU A 158 11.98 -9.13 11.60
CA GLU A 158 11.88 -8.92 13.06
C GLU A 158 13.11 -8.16 13.63
N LYS A 159 14.29 -8.31 13.01
CA LYS A 159 15.52 -7.63 13.48
C LYS A 159 15.41 -6.11 13.46
N ASN A 160 14.67 -5.54 12.51
CA ASN A 160 14.47 -4.11 12.34
C ASN A 160 13.12 -3.59 12.89
N LEU A 161 12.30 -4.43 13.53
CA LEU A 161 10.95 -4.08 13.98
C LEU A 161 10.91 -2.83 14.88
N ASP A 162 11.86 -2.66 15.79
CA ASP A 162 11.89 -1.49 16.67
C ASP A 162 12.25 -0.22 15.88
N CYS A 163 13.16 -0.30 14.90
CA CYS A 163 13.46 0.78 13.96
C CYS A 163 12.21 1.20 13.18
N TYR A 164 11.49 0.24 12.61
CA TYR A 164 10.25 0.52 11.86
C TYR A 164 9.18 1.19 12.74
N ARG A 165 9.03 0.77 14.00
CA ARG A 165 8.08 1.38 14.94
C ARG A 165 8.43 2.82 15.27
N GLU A 166 9.69 3.09 15.58
CA GLU A 166 10.16 4.44 15.90
C GLU A 166 9.96 5.38 14.71
N ASN A 167 10.31 4.92 13.51
CA ASN A 167 10.18 5.69 12.29
C ASN A 167 8.71 5.95 11.92
N ALA A 168 7.86 4.95 11.97
CA ALA A 168 6.43 5.11 11.70
C ALA A 168 5.78 6.10 12.68
N ALA A 169 6.14 6.04 13.97
CA ALA A 169 5.66 6.99 14.98
C ALA A 169 6.18 8.41 14.69
N ALA A 170 7.44 8.56 14.27
CA ALA A 170 8.02 9.86 13.90
C ALA A 170 7.34 10.44 12.65
N ALA A 171 7.07 9.63 11.63
CA ALA A 171 6.37 10.04 10.43
C ALA A 171 4.92 10.43 10.73
N ALA A 172 4.21 9.65 11.54
CA ALA A 172 2.85 9.96 11.97
C ALA A 172 2.77 11.30 12.73
N ALA A 173 3.77 11.63 13.53
CA ALA A 173 3.82 12.89 14.25
C ALA A 173 4.00 14.14 13.34
N LEU A 174 4.36 13.94 12.06
CA LEU A 174 4.44 15.02 11.07
C LEU A 174 3.09 15.30 10.39
N VAL A 175 2.14 14.36 10.49
CA VAL A 175 0.78 14.56 10.00
C VAL A 175 0.05 15.46 10.98
N PRO A 176 -0.47 16.62 10.57
CA PRO A 176 -1.18 17.53 11.47
C PRO A 176 -2.44 16.86 12.03
N GLU A 177 -2.72 17.01 13.32
CA GLU A 177 -3.97 16.51 13.93
C GLU A 177 -5.20 17.33 13.50
N ASP A 178 -4.99 18.57 13.03
CA ASP A 178 -6.04 19.49 12.64
C ASP A 178 -5.47 20.54 11.67
N ASP A 179 -5.82 20.45 10.40
CA ASP A 179 -5.41 21.43 9.40
C ASP A 179 -6.52 22.45 9.12
N ALA A 180 -6.68 23.39 10.03
CA ALA A 180 -7.66 24.46 9.90
C ALA A 180 -7.45 25.40 8.68
N ARG A 181 -6.43 25.16 7.84
CA ARG A 181 -6.13 26.02 6.65
C ARG A 181 -7.25 26.02 5.63
N MET A 182 -8.04 24.94 5.55
CA MET A 182 -9.18 24.84 4.63
C MET A 182 -10.50 25.25 5.27
N GLU A 183 -10.52 25.58 6.56
CA GLU A 183 -11.72 26.08 7.23
C GLU A 183 -12.10 27.49 6.77
N ASN A 184 -13.38 27.75 6.70
CA ASN A 184 -13.94 29.05 6.39
C ASN A 184 -13.56 29.64 5.02
N LEU A 185 -13.29 28.78 4.03
CA LEU A 185 -13.10 29.23 2.66
C LEU A 185 -14.36 29.93 2.12
N ALA A 186 -14.18 31.07 1.47
CA ALA A 186 -15.29 31.79 0.83
C ALA A 186 -15.89 30.99 -0.37
N CYS A 187 -15.11 30.04 -0.91
CA CYS A 187 -15.50 29.18 -2.02
C CYS A 187 -14.99 27.75 -1.74
N PRO A 188 -15.76 26.89 -1.05
CA PRO A 188 -15.34 25.54 -0.70
C PRO A 188 -15.60 24.55 -1.85
N TYR A 189 -15.38 24.95 -3.08
CA TYR A 189 -15.59 24.13 -4.27
C TYR A 189 -14.27 23.87 -4.98
N LEU A 190 -14.09 22.61 -5.45
CA LEU A 190 -12.91 22.14 -6.15
C LEU A 190 -13.30 21.65 -7.56
N ILE A 191 -12.50 22.04 -8.53
CA ILE A 191 -12.52 21.49 -9.91
C ILE A 191 -11.09 21.00 -10.16
N THR A 192 -10.94 19.78 -10.64
CA THR A 192 -9.65 19.13 -10.88
C THR A 192 -9.50 18.74 -12.34
N PHE A 193 -8.27 18.58 -12.80
CA PHE A 193 -7.96 18.06 -14.15
C PHE A 193 -7.64 16.56 -14.14
N HIS A 194 -7.52 15.97 -12.95
CA HIS A 194 -7.32 14.56 -12.74
C HIS A 194 -8.32 14.07 -11.68
N ASP A 195 -8.85 12.87 -11.90
CA ASP A 195 -9.81 12.24 -10.96
C ASP A 195 -9.06 11.51 -9.83
N GLY A 196 -8.50 12.26 -8.90
CA GLY A 196 -7.69 11.71 -7.80
C GLY A 196 -7.79 12.52 -6.52
N PHE A 197 -8.80 13.39 -6.40
CA PHE A 197 -8.90 14.34 -5.28
C PHE A 197 -10.14 14.13 -4.40
N GLN A 198 -10.84 12.99 -4.52
CA GLN A 198 -12.02 12.73 -3.69
C GLN A 198 -11.69 12.66 -2.20
N TYR A 199 -10.67 11.88 -1.84
CA TYR A 199 -10.21 11.77 -0.44
C TYR A 199 -9.74 13.10 0.11
N PHE A 200 -8.96 13.86 -0.66
CA PHE A 200 -8.53 15.20 -0.28
C PHE A 200 -9.71 16.15 -0.06
N ALA A 201 -10.69 16.13 -0.96
CA ALA A 201 -11.87 16.98 -0.85
C ALA A 201 -12.70 16.62 0.38
N LEU A 202 -12.90 15.34 0.66
CA LEU A 202 -13.64 14.83 1.81
C LEU A 202 -12.95 15.24 3.12
N ASP A 203 -11.65 15.01 3.22
CA ASP A 203 -10.82 15.29 4.39
C ASP A 203 -10.84 16.79 4.76
N ASN A 204 -10.83 17.65 3.75
CA ASN A 204 -10.79 19.10 3.91
C ASN A 204 -12.17 19.78 3.86
N GLY A 205 -13.28 19.03 3.84
CA GLY A 205 -14.63 19.60 3.78
C GLY A 205 -14.93 20.37 2.49
N LEU A 206 -14.25 20.05 1.39
CA LEU A 206 -14.44 20.65 0.08
C LEU A 206 -15.49 19.90 -0.74
N ASN A 207 -16.16 20.62 -1.64
CA ASN A 207 -17.10 20.04 -2.58
C ASN A 207 -16.42 19.87 -3.94
N LEU A 208 -16.07 18.65 -4.31
CA LEU A 208 -15.58 18.33 -5.64
C LEU A 208 -16.74 18.43 -6.65
N LEU A 209 -16.71 19.45 -7.51
CA LEU A 209 -17.77 19.71 -8.48
C LEU A 209 -17.60 18.86 -9.74
N LYS A 210 -16.38 18.73 -10.20
CA LYS A 210 -16.04 18.03 -11.44
C LYS A 210 -14.53 17.76 -11.52
N SER A 211 -14.18 16.61 -12.06
CA SER A 211 -12.88 16.35 -12.67
C SER A 211 -12.99 16.62 -14.18
N ILE A 212 -12.00 17.33 -14.76
CA ILE A 212 -11.93 17.62 -16.20
C ILE A 212 -10.74 16.82 -16.71
N GLU A 213 -11.01 15.64 -17.23
CA GLU A 213 -10.00 14.88 -17.95
C GLU A 213 -9.88 15.44 -19.35
N GLU A 214 -8.65 15.76 -19.79
CA GLU A 214 -8.37 16.06 -21.18
C GLU A 214 -8.14 14.71 -21.89
N GLU A 215 -8.96 14.43 -22.92
CA GLU A 215 -8.67 13.34 -23.84
C GLU A 215 -7.36 13.69 -24.59
N GLU A 216 -6.31 12.88 -24.40
CA GLU A 216 -5.09 12.97 -25.23
C GLU A 216 -5.24 12.22 -26.56
#